data_b0fd51a732aa2400276c16b4134dbe06
#
_entry.id   b0fd51a732aa2400276c16b4134dbe06
#
_cell.length_a   1.000
_cell.length_b   1.000
_cell.length_c   1.000
_cell.angle_alpha   90.00
_cell.angle_beta   90.00
_cell.angle_gamma   90.00
#
_symmetry.space_group_name_H-M   'P 1'
#
loop_
_entity.id
_entity.type
_entity.pdbx_description
1 polymer ?
#
loop_
_entity_poly.entity_id
_entity_poly.type
_entity_poly.pdbx_seq_one_letter_code
_entity_poly.pdbx_strand_id
1 'polypeptide(L)'
;MSYQRSKDLLACTGCGRTFSYEDRCRQCGSKLIQFSNVGVEYLERKLQDSFPGVTVIPVTGETLHENRDALKRLCPGDPAIIIGTQALSKPHGLKVHKLIMIEWEELMRIGGYRAGEKMFHVLSSLMDALEPDELYAVMARKKRVDLKEFFDVKAFYAAELEKRKSAKFPPFVRIFLLEVEREDETSGKRLVAKIKLTAEKYRISQHITGPLLQKRRKYRWRMILRGNEDQLYDFLSAMADLSGVRLEADPVNI
;
A
#
# COMPACT_ATOMS: atom_id res chain seq x y z
N MET A 1 -10.32 1.28 3.35
CA MET A 1 -10.85 0.01 3.91
C MET A 1 -11.08 -0.95 2.78
N SER A 2 -10.76 -2.24 2.97
CA SER A 2 -11.09 -3.31 2.03
C SER A 2 -12.29 -4.11 2.57
N TYR A 3 -13.18 -4.50 1.68
CA TYR A 3 -14.31 -5.38 2.03
C TYR A 3 -13.89 -6.83 1.87
N GLN A 4 -14.02 -7.61 2.93
CA GLN A 4 -13.78 -9.05 2.96
C GLN A 4 -15.12 -9.77 2.84
N ARG A 5 -15.49 -10.16 1.64
CA ARG A 5 -16.79 -10.74 1.32
C ARG A 5 -17.05 -12.07 2.07
N SER A 6 -16.04 -12.91 2.20
CA SER A 6 -16.16 -14.20 2.90
C SER A 6 -16.54 -14.08 4.37
N LYS A 7 -16.32 -12.88 4.98
CA LYS A 7 -16.59 -12.60 6.39
C LYS A 7 -17.58 -11.47 6.60
N ASP A 8 -18.05 -10.85 5.52
CA ASP A 8 -18.93 -9.68 5.54
C ASP A 8 -18.40 -8.53 6.42
N LEU A 9 -17.09 -8.27 6.32
CA LEU A 9 -16.39 -7.30 7.15
C LEU A 9 -15.63 -6.30 6.29
N LEU A 10 -15.56 -5.06 6.80
CA LEU A 10 -14.65 -4.04 6.32
C LEU A 10 -13.35 -4.09 7.12
N ALA A 11 -12.21 -4.26 6.47
CA ALA A 11 -10.89 -4.21 7.10
C ALA A 11 -10.17 -2.90 6.76
N CYS A 12 -9.62 -2.25 7.78
CA CYS A 12 -8.75 -1.11 7.57
C CYS A 12 -7.39 -1.58 7.05
N THR A 13 -6.99 -1.12 5.87
CA THR A 13 -5.71 -1.49 5.25
C THR A 13 -4.50 -0.92 6.01
N GLY A 14 -4.69 0.14 6.81
CA GLY A 14 -3.60 0.74 7.59
C GLY A 14 -3.37 0.07 8.94
N CYS A 15 -4.44 -0.25 9.71
CA CYS A 15 -4.31 -0.77 11.07
C CYS A 15 -4.86 -2.18 11.27
N GLY A 16 -5.46 -2.80 10.25
CA GLY A 16 -6.03 -4.14 10.29
C GLY A 16 -7.33 -4.26 11.10
N ARG A 17 -7.89 -3.17 11.63
CA ARG A 17 -9.20 -3.21 12.31
C ARG A 17 -10.28 -3.65 11.37
N THR A 18 -11.16 -4.50 11.89
CA THR A 18 -12.35 -4.96 11.16
C THR A 18 -13.60 -4.33 11.73
N PHE A 19 -14.55 -4.04 10.85
CA PHE A 19 -15.85 -3.46 11.16
C PHE A 19 -16.91 -4.29 10.45
N SER A 20 -18.07 -4.45 11.05
CA SER A 20 -19.21 -5.03 10.36
C SER A 20 -19.53 -4.20 9.12
N TYR A 21 -19.76 -4.87 8.00
CA TYR A 21 -20.31 -4.21 6.84
C TYR A 21 -21.79 -3.90 7.10
N GLU A 22 -22.17 -2.67 6.90
CA GLU A 22 -23.56 -2.25 6.94
C GLU A 22 -23.97 -1.83 5.53
N ASP A 23 -25.07 -2.34 5.05
CA ASP A 23 -25.64 -2.00 3.73
C ASP A 23 -26.28 -0.60 3.68
N ARG A 24 -26.26 0.11 4.82
CA ARG A 24 -26.82 1.46 4.97
C ARG A 24 -25.83 2.43 5.60
N CYS A 25 -25.89 3.66 5.15
CA CYS A 25 -25.15 4.75 5.79
C CYS A 25 -25.69 5.00 7.20
N ARG A 26 -24.83 4.93 8.20
CA ARG A 26 -25.19 5.18 9.61
C ARG A 26 -25.74 6.58 9.86
N GLN A 27 -25.34 7.55 9.04
CA GLN A 27 -25.72 8.95 9.23
C GLN A 27 -27.07 9.30 8.57
N CYS A 28 -27.32 8.82 7.36
CA CYS A 28 -28.50 9.19 6.59
C CYS A 28 -29.41 8.00 6.21
N GLY A 29 -29.08 6.79 6.61
CA GLY A 29 -29.86 5.58 6.30
C GLY A 29 -29.86 5.14 4.83
N SER A 30 -29.16 5.86 3.95
CA SER A 30 -29.12 5.55 2.53
C SER A 30 -28.52 4.18 2.28
N LYS A 31 -29.14 3.40 1.37
CA LYS A 31 -28.62 2.13 0.84
C LYS A 31 -27.67 2.33 -0.34
N LEU A 32 -27.47 3.56 -0.81
CA LEU A 32 -26.58 3.89 -1.92
C LEU A 32 -25.12 3.96 -1.45
N ILE A 33 -24.66 2.89 -0.78
CA ILE A 33 -23.24 2.72 -0.44
C ILE A 33 -22.59 2.00 -1.62
N GLN A 34 -21.67 2.71 -2.29
CA GLN A 34 -20.89 2.13 -3.38
C GLN A 34 -19.45 1.90 -2.92
N PHE A 35 -18.92 0.73 -3.24
CA PHE A 35 -17.49 0.51 -3.11
C PHE A 35 -16.76 1.40 -4.13
N SER A 36 -15.77 2.15 -3.65
CA SER A 36 -15.01 3.05 -4.53
C SER A 36 -14.08 2.31 -5.48
N ASN A 37 -13.77 1.06 -5.18
CA ASN A 37 -12.78 0.25 -5.89
C ASN A 37 -13.41 -1.00 -6.47
N VAL A 38 -12.94 -1.39 -7.65
CA VAL A 38 -13.36 -2.61 -8.33
C VAL A 38 -12.57 -3.78 -7.75
N GLY A 39 -13.23 -4.68 -7.03
CA GLY A 39 -12.60 -5.89 -6.50
C GLY A 39 -12.32 -6.93 -7.59
N VAL A 40 -11.24 -7.73 -7.39
CA VAL A 40 -10.85 -8.80 -8.32
C VAL A 40 -12.00 -9.80 -8.54
N GLU A 41 -12.71 -10.18 -7.50
CA GLU A 41 -13.86 -11.11 -7.57
C GLU A 41 -15.04 -10.55 -8.40
N TYR A 42 -15.26 -9.25 -8.34
CA TYR A 42 -16.28 -8.61 -9.17
C TYR A 42 -15.87 -8.60 -10.65
N LEU A 43 -14.62 -8.26 -10.93
CA LEU A 43 -14.08 -8.28 -12.28
C LEU A 43 -14.10 -9.69 -12.87
N GLU A 44 -13.68 -10.68 -12.10
CA GLU A 44 -13.69 -12.07 -12.51
C GLU A 44 -15.06 -12.48 -13.05
N ARG A 45 -16.12 -12.28 -12.25
CA ARG A 45 -17.48 -12.60 -12.67
C ARG A 45 -17.90 -11.85 -13.93
N LYS A 46 -17.66 -10.54 -13.96
CA LYS A 46 -18.03 -9.73 -15.11
C LYS A 46 -17.31 -10.14 -16.39
N LEU A 47 -16.04 -10.53 -16.29
CA LEU A 47 -15.27 -10.99 -17.43
C LEU A 47 -15.70 -12.39 -17.87
N GLN A 48 -16.01 -13.29 -16.93
CA GLN A 48 -16.58 -14.61 -17.25
C GLN A 48 -17.93 -14.49 -17.99
N ASP A 49 -18.80 -13.58 -17.50
CA ASP A 49 -20.10 -13.32 -18.14
C ASP A 49 -19.93 -12.68 -19.55
N SER A 50 -18.94 -11.81 -19.72
CA SER A 50 -18.74 -11.05 -20.97
C SER A 50 -17.96 -11.83 -22.02
N PHE A 51 -17.14 -12.78 -21.62
CA PHE A 51 -16.27 -13.57 -22.48
C PHE A 51 -16.44 -15.07 -22.21
N PRO A 52 -17.62 -15.65 -22.55
CA PRO A 52 -17.85 -17.07 -22.36
C PRO A 52 -16.86 -17.88 -23.20
N GLY A 53 -16.21 -18.86 -22.58
CA GLY A 53 -15.18 -19.69 -23.21
C GLY A 53 -13.75 -19.16 -23.11
N VAL A 54 -13.53 -17.98 -22.53
CA VAL A 54 -12.19 -17.47 -22.20
C VAL A 54 -11.85 -17.80 -20.75
N THR A 55 -10.69 -18.35 -20.51
CA THR A 55 -10.22 -18.65 -19.15
C THR A 55 -9.89 -17.35 -18.41
N VAL A 56 -10.54 -17.10 -17.27
CA VAL A 56 -10.25 -15.94 -16.40
C VAL A 56 -9.54 -16.44 -15.15
N ILE A 57 -8.33 -15.95 -14.90
CA ILE A 57 -7.47 -16.38 -13.78
C ILE A 57 -7.25 -15.21 -12.81
N PRO A 58 -7.85 -15.25 -11.60
CA PRO A 58 -7.60 -14.24 -10.57
C PRO A 58 -6.26 -14.49 -9.85
N VAL A 59 -5.43 -13.43 -9.71
CA VAL A 59 -4.13 -13.47 -9.04
C VAL A 59 -4.06 -12.38 -7.97
N THR A 60 -4.18 -12.78 -6.73
CA THR A 60 -4.04 -11.92 -5.56
C THR A 60 -2.92 -12.43 -4.66
N GLY A 61 -2.59 -11.71 -3.58
CA GLY A 61 -1.64 -12.21 -2.59
C GLY A 61 -2.09 -13.52 -1.93
N GLU A 62 -3.38 -13.75 -1.83
CA GLU A 62 -3.98 -14.95 -1.24
C GLU A 62 -4.06 -16.11 -2.25
N THR A 63 -4.42 -15.81 -3.50
CA THR A 63 -4.66 -16.84 -4.54
C THR A 63 -3.43 -17.15 -5.40
N LEU A 64 -2.34 -16.42 -5.24
CA LEU A 64 -1.13 -16.59 -6.06
C LEU A 64 -0.58 -18.02 -6.04
N HIS A 65 -0.59 -18.67 -4.87
CA HIS A 65 -0.12 -20.04 -4.73
C HIS A 65 -1.03 -21.04 -5.44
N GLU A 66 -2.33 -20.89 -5.29
CA GLU A 66 -3.33 -21.78 -5.86
C GLU A 66 -3.38 -21.67 -7.39
N ASN A 67 -3.27 -20.44 -7.90
CA ASN A 67 -3.37 -20.16 -9.33
C ASN A 67 -2.04 -20.23 -10.08
N ARG A 68 -0.92 -20.46 -9.39
CA ARG A 68 0.40 -20.56 -10.00
C ARG A 68 0.48 -21.69 -11.05
N ASP A 69 -0.15 -22.82 -10.75
CA ASP A 69 -0.15 -23.95 -11.68
C ASP A 69 -1.10 -23.72 -12.86
N ALA A 70 -2.20 -22.97 -12.66
CA ALA A 70 -3.05 -22.54 -13.75
C ALA A 70 -2.29 -21.60 -14.71
N LEU A 71 -1.53 -20.65 -14.18
CA LEU A 71 -0.70 -19.76 -14.98
C LEU A 71 0.38 -20.51 -15.79
N LYS A 72 1.00 -21.52 -15.19
CA LYS A 72 2.03 -22.34 -15.87
C LYS A 72 1.47 -23.23 -16.99
N ARG A 73 0.18 -23.56 -16.94
CA ARG A 73 -0.47 -24.39 -17.97
C ARG A 73 -0.93 -23.58 -19.18
N LEU A 74 -0.92 -22.27 -19.11
CA LEU A 74 -1.24 -21.42 -20.25
C LEU A 74 -0.16 -21.61 -21.32
N CYS A 75 -0.57 -22.01 -22.51
CA CYS A 75 0.29 -22.08 -23.67
C CYS A 75 0.24 -20.73 -24.45
N PRO A 76 1.32 -20.38 -25.15
CA PRO A 76 1.28 -19.25 -26.07
C PRO A 76 0.13 -19.39 -27.07
N GLY A 77 -0.73 -18.38 -27.13
CA GLY A 77 -1.91 -18.38 -28.00
C GLY A 77 -3.22 -18.83 -27.34
N ASP A 78 -3.19 -19.37 -26.13
CA ASP A 78 -4.41 -19.65 -25.39
C ASP A 78 -5.16 -18.35 -25.04
N PRO A 79 -6.46 -18.25 -25.34
CA PRO A 79 -7.24 -17.10 -24.98
C PRO A 79 -7.49 -17.11 -23.46
N ALA A 80 -6.77 -16.26 -22.74
CA ALA A 80 -6.89 -16.13 -21.29
C ALA A 80 -6.89 -14.65 -20.85
N ILE A 81 -7.60 -14.36 -19.77
CA ILE A 81 -7.59 -13.07 -19.10
C ILE A 81 -7.03 -13.29 -17.69
N ILE A 82 -5.92 -12.65 -17.40
CA ILE A 82 -5.32 -12.69 -16.06
C ILE A 82 -5.68 -11.37 -15.36
N ILE A 83 -6.32 -11.47 -14.22
CA ILE A 83 -6.73 -10.30 -13.42
C ILE A 83 -6.08 -10.37 -12.06
N GLY A 84 -5.69 -9.23 -11.51
CA GLY A 84 -5.08 -9.30 -10.19
C GLY A 84 -4.68 -7.96 -9.60
N THR A 85 -4.04 -8.06 -8.46
CA THR A 85 -3.48 -6.93 -7.71
C THR A 85 -1.99 -6.77 -8.03
N GLN A 86 -1.26 -6.01 -7.23
CA GLN A 86 0.21 -5.90 -7.29
C GLN A 86 0.93 -7.27 -7.27
N ALA A 87 0.26 -8.35 -6.91
CA ALA A 87 0.83 -9.71 -6.98
C ALA A 87 1.29 -10.07 -8.40
N LEU A 88 0.65 -9.51 -9.42
CA LEU A 88 1.02 -9.69 -10.83
C LEU A 88 2.37 -9.05 -11.21
N SER A 89 2.88 -8.09 -10.43
CA SER A 89 4.20 -7.50 -10.71
C SER A 89 5.38 -8.40 -10.31
N LYS A 90 5.11 -9.54 -9.67
CA LYS A 90 6.16 -10.52 -9.40
C LYS A 90 6.51 -11.28 -10.68
N PRO A 91 7.81 -11.61 -10.91
CA PRO A 91 8.20 -12.35 -12.10
C PRO A 91 7.48 -13.68 -12.21
N HIS A 92 6.76 -13.90 -13.29
CA HIS A 92 6.01 -15.14 -13.56
C HIS A 92 6.48 -15.84 -14.85
N GLY A 93 7.34 -15.18 -15.62
CA GLY A 93 7.75 -15.66 -16.95
C GLY A 93 6.64 -15.64 -18.00
N LEU A 94 5.50 -15.04 -17.68
CA LEU A 94 4.39 -14.90 -18.62
C LEU A 94 4.64 -13.74 -19.57
N LYS A 95 4.19 -13.92 -20.80
CA LYS A 95 4.10 -12.87 -21.80
C LYS A 95 2.63 -12.62 -22.14
N VAL A 96 2.26 -11.36 -22.28
CA VAL A 96 0.89 -10.94 -22.55
C VAL A 96 0.83 -9.97 -23.74
N HIS A 97 -0.22 -10.07 -24.55
CA HIS A 97 -0.44 -9.20 -25.70
C HIS A 97 -1.12 -7.88 -25.33
N LYS A 98 -1.83 -7.84 -24.22
CA LYS A 98 -2.51 -6.63 -23.76
C LYS A 98 -2.38 -6.48 -22.27
N LEU A 99 -2.04 -5.26 -21.83
CA LEU A 99 -1.96 -4.89 -20.44
C LEU A 99 -2.94 -3.75 -20.16
N ILE A 100 -3.84 -3.94 -19.20
CA ILE A 100 -4.77 -2.90 -18.77
C ILE A 100 -4.60 -2.69 -17.27
N MET A 101 -4.14 -1.52 -16.89
CA MET A 101 -4.04 -1.10 -15.49
C MET A 101 -5.26 -0.24 -15.14
N ILE A 102 -6.04 -0.69 -14.18
CA ILE A 102 -7.21 0.04 -13.67
C ILE A 102 -6.90 0.66 -12.29
N GLU A 103 -7.62 1.72 -11.95
CA GLU A 103 -7.52 2.37 -10.63
C GLU A 103 -6.11 2.85 -10.27
N TRP A 104 -5.45 3.50 -11.22
CA TRP A 104 -4.10 4.08 -11.06
C TRP A 104 -3.92 4.86 -9.75
N GLU A 105 -4.90 5.68 -9.38
CA GLU A 105 -4.84 6.54 -8.21
C GLU A 105 -4.78 5.76 -6.89
N GLU A 106 -5.36 4.57 -6.82
CA GLU A 106 -5.33 3.75 -5.62
C GLU A 106 -3.92 3.26 -5.30
N LEU A 107 -3.18 2.88 -6.31
CA LEU A 107 -1.79 2.47 -6.14
C LEU A 107 -0.92 3.61 -5.61
N MET A 108 -1.17 4.85 -6.07
CA MET A 108 -0.47 6.05 -5.58
C MET A 108 -0.85 6.41 -4.15
N ARG A 109 -2.06 6.07 -3.70
CA ARG A 109 -2.55 6.41 -2.35
C ARG A 109 -1.95 5.53 -1.23
N ILE A 110 -1.68 4.27 -1.53
CA ILE A 110 -1.29 3.27 -0.52
C ILE A 110 0.21 3.31 -0.20
N GLY A 111 1.01 3.90 -1.05
CA GLY A 111 2.47 3.78 -1.00
C GLY A 111 3.20 4.70 -0.02
N GLY A 112 2.51 5.63 0.68
CA GLY A 112 3.21 6.64 1.48
C GLY A 112 4.16 7.49 0.64
N TYR A 113 5.28 7.93 1.22
CA TYR A 113 6.27 8.74 0.50
C TYR A 113 7.00 7.99 -0.63
N ARG A 114 6.92 6.66 -0.66
CA ARG A 114 7.47 5.82 -1.72
C ARG A 114 6.44 5.41 -2.78
N ALA A 115 5.25 6.01 -2.78
CA ALA A 115 4.17 5.62 -3.69
C ALA A 115 4.60 5.67 -5.17
N GLY A 116 5.28 6.76 -5.56
CA GLY A 116 5.80 6.92 -6.93
C GLY A 116 6.81 5.83 -7.30
N GLU A 117 7.76 5.56 -6.43
CA GLU A 117 8.77 4.51 -6.62
C GLU A 117 8.15 3.11 -6.74
N LYS A 118 7.23 2.78 -5.84
CA LYS A 118 6.50 1.51 -5.90
C LYS A 118 5.71 1.36 -7.20
N MET A 119 5.05 2.44 -7.61
CA MET A 119 4.31 2.47 -8.86
C MET A 119 5.23 2.28 -10.07
N PHE A 120 6.37 2.96 -10.08
CA PHE A 120 7.38 2.79 -11.13
C PHE A 120 7.81 1.31 -11.24
N HIS A 121 8.13 0.66 -10.13
CA HIS A 121 8.52 -0.76 -10.13
C HIS A 121 7.39 -1.68 -10.58
N VAL A 122 6.15 -1.45 -10.13
CA VAL A 122 5.00 -2.24 -10.57
C VAL A 122 4.80 -2.09 -12.08
N LEU A 123 4.81 -0.87 -12.59
CA LEU A 123 4.63 -0.61 -14.01
C LEU A 123 5.75 -1.23 -14.84
N SER A 124 7.02 -1.02 -14.45
CA SER A 124 8.17 -1.61 -15.15
C SER A 124 8.06 -3.14 -15.22
N SER A 125 7.75 -3.79 -14.11
CA SER A 125 7.60 -5.26 -14.07
C SER A 125 6.44 -5.75 -14.94
N LEU A 126 5.34 -5.01 -15.02
CA LEU A 126 4.20 -5.36 -15.86
C LEU A 126 4.51 -5.10 -17.33
N MET A 127 5.24 -4.04 -17.65
CA MET A 127 5.70 -3.77 -19.04
C MET A 127 6.68 -4.80 -19.52
N ASP A 128 7.55 -5.35 -18.65
CA ASP A 128 8.45 -6.46 -19.00
C ASP A 128 7.68 -7.75 -19.38
N ALA A 129 6.44 -7.88 -18.91
CA ALA A 129 5.58 -9.01 -19.28
C ALA A 129 4.83 -8.78 -20.60
N LEU A 130 4.77 -7.54 -21.11
CA LEU A 130 4.11 -7.23 -22.37
C LEU A 130 4.99 -7.65 -23.55
N GLU A 131 4.39 -8.27 -24.56
CA GLU A 131 5.09 -8.54 -25.83
C GLU A 131 5.48 -7.21 -26.52
N PRO A 132 6.57 -7.19 -27.27
CA PRO A 132 6.98 -6.00 -28.01
C PRO A 132 5.87 -5.51 -28.94
N ASP A 133 5.72 -4.18 -29.03
CA ASP A 133 4.75 -3.48 -29.88
C ASP A 133 3.27 -3.73 -29.56
N GLU A 134 2.97 -4.37 -28.43
CA GLU A 134 1.61 -4.66 -28.02
C GLU A 134 0.97 -3.53 -27.19
N LEU A 135 -0.36 -3.57 -27.09
CA LEU A 135 -1.15 -2.51 -26.51
C LEU A 135 -1.15 -2.54 -24.97
N TYR A 136 -0.88 -1.39 -24.37
CA TYR A 136 -1.19 -1.16 -22.96
C TYR A 136 -2.13 0.02 -22.76
N ALA A 137 -2.89 -0.01 -21.67
CA ALA A 137 -3.77 1.07 -21.27
C ALA A 137 -3.73 1.30 -19.76
N VAL A 138 -3.78 2.57 -19.36
CA VAL A 138 -3.90 2.96 -17.96
C VAL A 138 -5.17 3.76 -17.79
N MET A 139 -6.05 3.28 -16.91
CA MET A 139 -7.31 3.94 -16.58
C MET A 139 -7.15 4.75 -15.30
N ALA A 140 -7.29 6.05 -15.42
CA ALA A 140 -7.28 7.01 -14.31
C ALA A 140 -8.64 7.72 -14.19
N ARG A 141 -9.09 7.96 -12.94
CA ARG A 141 -10.41 8.59 -12.69
C ARG A 141 -10.41 10.10 -12.93
N LYS A 142 -9.31 10.76 -12.65
CA LYS A 142 -9.31 12.23 -12.53
C LYS A 142 -8.41 12.98 -13.50
N LYS A 143 -7.42 12.37 -14.12
CA LYS A 143 -6.48 13.04 -15.02
C LYS A 143 -5.95 12.06 -16.08
N ARG A 144 -5.55 12.60 -17.23
CA ARG A 144 -4.67 11.87 -18.12
C ARG A 144 -3.35 11.61 -17.37
N VAL A 145 -2.94 10.37 -17.31
CA VAL A 145 -1.64 9.99 -16.78
C VAL A 145 -0.64 10.10 -17.92
N ASP A 146 0.35 10.96 -17.79
CA ASP A 146 1.48 10.96 -18.70
C ASP A 146 2.46 9.89 -18.26
N LEU A 147 2.49 8.79 -19.00
CA LEU A 147 3.35 7.66 -18.71
C LEU A 147 4.79 7.87 -19.20
N LYS A 148 5.07 8.90 -19.99
CA LYS A 148 6.41 9.14 -20.53
C LYS A 148 7.45 9.26 -19.43
N GLU A 149 7.09 9.91 -18.30
CA GLU A 149 7.98 10.03 -17.14
C GLU A 149 8.33 8.67 -16.53
N PHE A 150 7.48 7.66 -16.69
CA PHE A 150 7.72 6.31 -16.16
C PHE A 150 8.58 5.43 -17.09
N PHE A 151 8.78 5.81 -18.33
CA PHE A 151 9.62 5.08 -19.27
C PHE A 151 11.05 5.61 -19.32
N ASP A 152 11.30 6.82 -18.86
CA ASP A 152 12.64 7.36 -18.65
C ASP A 152 13.06 7.21 -17.17
N VAL A 153 13.83 6.17 -16.90
CA VAL A 153 14.31 5.84 -15.54
C VAL A 153 15.03 7.03 -14.88
N LYS A 154 15.89 7.72 -15.65
CA LYS A 154 16.68 8.84 -15.12
C LYS A 154 15.79 10.04 -14.81
N ALA A 155 14.89 10.38 -15.74
CA ALA A 155 13.93 11.46 -15.54
C ALA A 155 12.99 11.18 -14.35
N PHE A 156 12.49 9.94 -14.24
CA PHE A 156 11.66 9.55 -13.11
C PHE A 156 12.37 9.73 -11.77
N TYR A 157 13.58 9.17 -11.60
CA TYR A 157 14.28 9.28 -10.32
C TYR A 157 14.73 10.70 -10.01
N ALA A 158 15.08 11.51 -11.00
CA ALA A 158 15.38 12.92 -10.79
C ALA A 158 14.16 13.67 -10.26
N ALA A 159 12.99 13.49 -10.87
CA ALA A 159 11.74 14.11 -10.42
C ALA A 159 11.29 13.60 -9.04
N GLU A 160 11.44 12.31 -8.77
CA GLU A 160 11.10 11.71 -7.47
C GLU A 160 12.00 12.23 -6.35
N LEU A 161 13.31 12.37 -6.58
CA LEU A 161 14.25 12.95 -5.62
C LEU A 161 13.92 14.41 -5.32
N GLU A 162 13.57 15.20 -6.32
CA GLU A 162 13.20 16.60 -6.09
C GLU A 162 11.89 16.71 -5.27
N LYS A 163 10.90 15.87 -5.54
CA LYS A 163 9.68 15.75 -4.71
C LYS A 163 10.01 15.39 -3.26
N ARG A 164 10.91 14.43 -3.04
CA ARG A 164 11.32 14.02 -1.69
C ARG A 164 12.10 15.12 -0.96
N LYS A 165 12.96 15.84 -1.67
CA LYS A 165 13.71 16.97 -1.13
C LYS A 165 12.77 18.07 -0.65
N SER A 166 11.85 18.50 -1.50
CA SER A 166 10.86 19.54 -1.18
C SER A 166 9.93 19.14 -0.04
N ALA A 167 9.53 17.88 0.02
CA ALA A 167 8.64 17.34 1.05
C ALA A 167 9.37 16.86 2.32
N LYS A 168 10.69 17.01 2.38
CA LYS A 168 11.53 16.55 3.50
C LYS A 168 11.32 15.06 3.80
N PHE A 169 11.57 14.22 2.80
CA PHE A 169 11.57 12.76 2.90
C PHE A 169 12.97 12.17 2.66
N PRO A 170 13.22 10.92 3.05
CA PRO A 170 14.46 10.22 2.71
C PRO A 170 14.76 10.23 1.20
N PRO A 171 16.02 10.42 0.79
CA PRO A 171 17.26 10.40 1.60
C PRO A 171 17.66 11.75 2.23
N PHE A 172 16.89 12.83 2.05
CA PHE A 172 17.25 14.19 2.50
C PHE A 172 17.04 14.43 3.98
N VAL A 173 16.15 13.66 4.62
CA VAL A 173 15.95 13.58 6.06
C VAL A 173 15.80 12.13 6.46
N ARG A 174 16.03 11.81 7.72
CA ARG A 174 15.76 10.49 8.26
C ARG A 174 14.35 10.44 8.84
N ILE A 175 13.75 9.27 8.76
CA ILE A 175 12.45 8.98 9.37
C ILE A 175 12.61 7.78 10.29
N PHE A 176 12.12 7.92 11.52
CA PHE A 176 12.00 6.79 12.44
C PHE A 176 10.52 6.54 12.72
N LEU A 177 10.13 5.26 12.61
CA LEU A 177 8.84 4.77 13.07
C LEU A 177 9.05 4.09 14.41
N LEU A 178 8.44 4.63 15.45
CA LEU A 178 8.38 4.01 16.76
C LEU A 178 6.99 3.39 16.95
N GLU A 179 6.97 2.12 17.30
CA GLU A 179 5.74 1.42 17.73
C GLU A 179 5.83 1.14 19.22
N VAL A 180 4.90 1.70 19.98
CA VAL A 180 4.76 1.49 21.42
C VAL A 180 3.60 0.52 21.65
N GLU A 181 3.85 -0.63 22.26
CA GLU A 181 2.81 -1.57 22.67
C GLU A 181 2.75 -1.69 24.19
N ARG A 182 1.54 -1.59 24.76
CA ARG A 182 1.29 -1.75 26.20
C ARG A 182 -0.05 -2.45 26.43
N GLU A 183 -0.13 -3.20 27.52
CA GLU A 183 -1.36 -3.84 27.96
C GLU A 183 -2.29 -2.82 28.64
N ASP A 184 -1.73 -1.84 29.31
CA ASP A 184 -2.44 -0.74 29.93
C ASP A 184 -2.33 0.55 29.09
N GLU A 185 -3.48 1.17 28.83
CA GLU A 185 -3.58 2.39 28.04
C GLU A 185 -2.90 3.58 28.72
N THR A 186 -2.97 3.67 30.03
CA THR A 186 -2.43 4.79 30.81
C THR A 186 -0.90 4.79 30.78
N SER A 187 -0.28 3.62 30.96
CA SER A 187 1.18 3.45 30.87
C SER A 187 1.69 3.76 29.46
N GLY A 188 0.93 3.33 28.44
CA GLY A 188 1.24 3.64 27.03
C GLY A 188 1.17 5.14 26.76
N LYS A 189 0.13 5.83 27.20
CA LYS A 189 0.00 7.30 27.07
C LYS A 189 1.16 8.05 27.75
N ARG A 190 1.56 7.62 28.94
CA ARG A 190 2.70 8.21 29.67
C ARG A 190 4.00 8.08 28.88
N LEU A 191 4.28 6.88 28.32
CA LEU A 191 5.47 6.66 27.54
C LEU A 191 5.45 7.48 26.25
N VAL A 192 4.34 7.51 25.53
CA VAL A 192 4.17 8.33 24.32
C VAL A 192 4.38 9.81 24.63
N ALA A 193 3.85 10.30 25.74
CA ALA A 193 4.05 11.69 26.19
C ALA A 193 5.54 11.97 26.49
N LYS A 194 6.24 11.04 27.16
CA LYS A 194 7.69 11.16 27.41
C LYS A 194 8.47 11.22 26.10
N ILE A 195 8.19 10.32 25.15
CA ILE A 195 8.83 10.31 23.83
C ILE A 195 8.57 11.62 23.09
N LYS A 196 7.32 12.10 23.11
CA LYS A 196 6.92 13.37 22.49
C LYS A 196 7.73 14.54 23.04
N LEU A 197 7.78 14.74 24.35
CA LEU A 197 8.50 15.82 25.00
C LEU A 197 10.01 15.77 24.68
N THR A 198 10.59 14.56 24.66
CA THR A 198 11.99 14.39 24.31
C THR A 198 12.23 14.74 22.84
N ALA A 199 11.36 14.32 21.91
CA ALA A 199 11.46 14.66 20.50
C ALA A 199 11.37 16.19 20.27
N GLU A 200 10.50 16.89 21.00
CA GLU A 200 10.40 18.35 20.98
C GLU A 200 11.69 19.04 21.43
N LYS A 201 12.33 18.53 22.48
CA LYS A 201 13.63 19.04 22.97
C LYS A 201 14.72 18.98 21.89
N TYR A 202 14.71 17.92 21.08
CA TYR A 202 15.67 17.76 19.97
C TYR A 202 15.17 18.35 18.64
N ARG A 203 14.06 19.10 18.66
CA ARG A 203 13.46 19.76 17.47
C ARG A 203 13.10 18.77 16.36
N ILE A 204 12.68 17.57 16.75
CA ILE A 204 12.26 16.51 15.82
C ILE A 204 10.77 16.71 15.53
N SER A 205 10.44 16.75 14.25
CA SER A 205 9.02 16.74 13.82
C SER A 205 8.40 15.37 14.08
N GLN A 206 7.17 15.37 14.59
CA GLN A 206 6.50 14.14 14.99
C GLN A 206 5.05 14.08 14.54
N HIS A 207 4.60 12.87 14.22
CA HIS A 207 3.21 12.54 13.99
C HIS A 207 2.84 11.29 14.78
N ILE A 208 1.78 11.38 15.58
CA ILE A 208 1.38 10.32 16.50
C ILE A 208 0.01 9.80 16.10
N THR A 209 -0.11 8.49 15.99
CA THR A 209 -1.38 7.79 15.74
C THR A 209 -1.62 6.77 16.86
N GLY A 210 -2.82 6.71 17.37
CA GLY A 210 -3.22 5.78 18.42
C GLY A 210 -3.91 6.50 19.61
N PRO A 211 -4.33 5.74 20.62
CA PRO A 211 -4.14 4.29 20.75
C PRO A 211 -5.01 3.47 19.79
N LEU A 212 -4.44 2.40 19.25
CA LEU A 212 -5.14 1.40 18.47
C LEU A 212 -5.24 0.12 19.29
N LEU A 213 -6.46 -0.33 19.61
CA LEU A 213 -6.67 -1.58 20.34
C LEU A 213 -6.38 -2.78 19.42
N GLN A 214 -5.49 -3.66 19.82
CA GLN A 214 -5.14 -4.88 19.10
C GLN A 214 -5.95 -6.09 19.58
N LYS A 215 -5.98 -7.18 18.79
CA LYS A 215 -6.73 -8.42 19.07
C LYS A 215 -6.42 -9.06 20.45
N ARG A 216 -5.24 -8.82 21.02
CA ARG A 216 -4.82 -9.36 22.33
C ARG A 216 -5.01 -8.34 23.47
N ARG A 217 -5.96 -7.40 23.34
CA ARG A 217 -6.19 -6.31 24.30
C ARG A 217 -4.96 -5.44 24.59
N LYS A 218 -3.98 -5.39 23.66
CA LYS A 218 -2.84 -4.47 23.75
C LYS A 218 -3.18 -3.17 23.03
N TYR A 219 -2.70 -2.08 23.61
CA TYR A 219 -2.78 -0.76 23.02
C TYR A 219 -1.50 -0.48 22.22
N ARG A 220 -1.64 -0.02 21.00
CA ARG A 220 -0.52 0.33 20.13
C ARG A 220 -0.59 1.79 19.72
N TRP A 221 0.54 2.45 19.80
CA TRP A 221 0.77 3.79 19.23
C TRP A 221 1.84 3.68 18.16
N ARG A 222 1.69 4.48 17.13
CA ARG A 222 2.70 4.68 16.10
C ARG A 222 3.13 6.13 16.13
N MET A 223 4.44 6.37 16.16
CA MET A 223 5.02 7.70 16.14
C MET A 223 6.01 7.78 14.98
N ILE A 224 5.76 8.69 14.06
CA ILE A 224 6.66 8.98 12.95
C ILE A 224 7.48 10.20 13.36
N LEU A 225 8.78 10.02 13.48
CA LEU A 225 9.74 11.07 13.82
C LEU A 225 10.55 11.43 12.59
N ARG A 226 10.71 12.74 12.33
CA ARG A 226 11.50 13.26 11.21
C ARG A 226 12.51 14.27 11.70
N GLY A 227 13.76 14.10 11.32
CA GLY A 227 14.84 15.00 11.68
C GLY A 227 16.08 14.75 10.84
N ASN A 228 17.12 15.57 11.07
CA ASN A 228 18.43 15.23 10.55
C ASN A 228 19.00 14.03 11.35
N GLU A 229 20.06 13.46 10.83
CA GLU A 229 20.65 12.25 11.39
C GLU A 229 21.11 12.46 12.82
N ASP A 230 21.87 13.52 13.10
CA ASP A 230 22.41 13.84 14.41
C ASP A 230 21.29 14.03 15.45
N GLN A 231 20.27 14.80 15.13
CA GLN A 231 19.12 15.02 16.01
C GLN A 231 18.44 13.72 16.42
N LEU A 232 18.26 12.80 15.46
CA LEU A 232 17.60 11.54 15.71
C LEU A 232 18.46 10.58 16.51
N TYR A 233 19.78 10.56 16.29
CA TYR A 233 20.71 9.75 17.11
C TYR A 233 20.85 10.30 18.53
N ASP A 234 20.95 11.61 18.72
CA ASP A 234 20.96 12.24 20.03
C ASP A 234 19.67 11.95 20.79
N PHE A 235 18.53 12.02 20.11
CA PHE A 235 17.24 11.64 20.67
C PHE A 235 17.23 10.18 21.13
N LEU A 236 17.69 9.23 20.28
CA LEU A 236 17.74 7.82 20.63
C LEU A 236 18.68 7.57 21.82
N SER A 237 19.82 8.24 21.86
CA SER A 237 20.76 8.14 22.97
C SER A 237 20.15 8.63 24.29
N ALA A 238 19.35 9.71 24.23
CA ALA A 238 18.61 10.22 25.39
C ALA A 238 17.45 9.32 25.83
N MET A 239 17.01 8.43 24.94
CA MET A 239 15.92 7.48 25.16
C MET A 239 16.41 6.03 25.31
N ALA A 240 17.62 5.82 25.83
CA ALA A 240 18.30 4.52 25.86
C ALA A 240 17.49 3.39 26.53
N ASP A 241 16.53 3.70 27.42
CA ASP A 241 15.59 2.73 28.00
C ASP A 241 14.22 2.84 27.34
N LEU A 242 14.12 2.32 26.11
CA LEU A 242 12.87 2.18 25.37
C LEU A 242 12.32 0.76 25.44
N SER A 243 12.30 0.14 26.61
CA SER A 243 11.76 -1.22 26.76
C SER A 243 10.31 -1.30 26.21
N GLY A 244 10.05 -2.26 25.30
CA GLY A 244 8.75 -2.44 24.63
C GLY A 244 8.40 -1.37 23.60
N VAL A 245 9.40 -0.68 23.06
CA VAL A 245 9.29 0.16 21.87
C VAL A 245 10.05 -0.50 20.72
N ARG A 246 9.36 -0.70 19.62
CA ARG A 246 9.98 -1.15 18.36
C ARG A 246 10.35 0.09 17.55
N LEU A 247 11.58 0.10 17.05
CA LEU A 247 12.11 1.14 16.19
C LEU A 247 12.37 0.59 14.79
N GLU A 248 11.97 1.34 13.76
CA GLU A 248 12.32 1.08 12.37
C GLU A 248 12.84 2.38 11.75
N ALA A 249 14.04 2.34 11.18
CA ALA A 249 14.63 3.48 10.48
C ALA A 249 14.24 3.47 9.01
N ASP A 250 13.88 4.62 8.48
CA ASP A 250 13.44 4.86 7.08
C ASP A 250 12.43 3.78 6.58
N PRO A 251 11.31 3.60 7.31
CA PRO A 251 10.37 2.52 7.05
C PRO A 251 9.83 2.57 5.61
N VAL A 252 9.66 1.41 5.03
CA VAL A 252 9.11 1.28 3.66
C VAL A 252 7.64 1.69 3.61
N ASN A 253 6.92 1.44 4.71
CA ASN A 253 5.49 1.75 4.85
C ASN A 253 5.27 2.62 6.08
N ILE A 254 4.72 3.80 5.88
CA ILE A 254 4.30 4.74 6.92
C ILE A 254 2.83 5.13 6.76
#